data_5667a173635c177e1c51b052fc92f851
#
_entry.id   5667a173635c177e1c51b052fc92f851
#
_cell.length_a   1.000
_cell.length_b   1.000
_cell.length_c   1.000
_cell.angle_alpha   90.00
_cell.angle_beta   90.00
_cell.angle_gamma   90.00
#
_symmetry.space_group_name_H-M   'P 1'
#
loop_
_entity.id
_entity.type
_entity.pdbx_description
1 polymer ?
#
loop_
_entity_poly.entity_id
_entity_poly.type
_entity_poly.pdbx_seq_one_letter_code
_entity_poly.pdbx_strand_id
1 'polypeptide(L)'
;MSSHDQLVAELSARWPEHRIGPGLGREQAVLDLLGNPQQACPVIQIAGTNGKGSTAIMIDSLLRSAGLRVGRYCSPHLADVTERICIDGRPISHDLFDETWRQIEPMVDLVDAQRIDGIEMTFFEVMTAMAFAAFADAPVDVAVVEVGLGGRWDATNVAHANVAVVTPVAMDHMHILGNSIDKIAAEKAGIIKPGCAPVIAGQESEAAPVLLAQCADAGVKPLLEGPDWGLLNRRSACLLYTSPSPRDLSTS
;
A
#
# COMPACT_ATOMS: atom_id res chain seq x y z
N MET A 1 22.73 -10.60 -17.88
CA MET A 1 21.92 -9.84 -16.93
C MET A 1 22.27 -8.38 -17.13
N SER A 2 21.27 -7.51 -17.27
CA SER A 2 21.49 -6.06 -17.30
C SER A 2 21.94 -5.56 -15.92
N SER A 3 22.41 -4.29 -15.82
CA SER A 3 22.71 -3.68 -14.51
C SER A 3 21.45 -3.61 -13.63
N HIS A 4 20.29 -3.36 -14.24
CA HIS A 4 19.00 -3.39 -13.58
C HIS A 4 18.68 -4.77 -12.99
N ASP A 5 18.84 -5.86 -13.76
CA ASP A 5 18.59 -7.23 -13.26
C ASP A 5 19.47 -7.57 -12.04
N GLN A 6 20.71 -7.09 -12.03
CA GLN A 6 21.63 -7.29 -10.89
C GLN A 6 21.13 -6.53 -9.66
N LEU A 7 20.77 -5.26 -9.83
CA LEU A 7 20.19 -4.45 -8.76
C LEU A 7 18.92 -5.08 -8.18
N VAL A 8 18.00 -5.50 -9.03
CA VAL A 8 16.76 -6.16 -8.58
C VAL A 8 17.05 -7.46 -7.81
N ALA A 9 18.06 -8.23 -8.25
CA ALA A 9 18.48 -9.44 -7.54
C ALA A 9 19.06 -9.11 -6.16
N GLU A 10 19.88 -8.07 -6.04
CA GLU A 10 20.45 -7.60 -4.77
C GLU A 10 19.36 -7.13 -3.81
N LEU A 11 18.43 -6.30 -4.29
CA LEU A 11 17.31 -5.83 -3.48
C LEU A 11 16.42 -6.99 -3.03
N SER A 12 16.14 -7.95 -3.92
CA SER A 12 15.32 -9.13 -3.62
C SER A 12 16.00 -10.11 -2.65
N ALA A 13 17.33 -10.05 -2.53
CA ALA A 13 18.08 -10.83 -1.56
C ALA A 13 18.01 -10.26 -0.13
N ARG A 14 17.53 -9.02 0.02
CA ARG A 14 17.26 -8.45 1.34
C ARG A 14 16.21 -9.29 2.07
N TRP A 15 16.03 -9.04 3.36
CA TRP A 15 15.05 -9.73 4.20
C TRP A 15 13.69 -9.85 3.48
N PRO A 16 13.23 -11.07 3.20
CA PRO A 16 12.08 -11.27 2.32
C PRO A 16 10.76 -10.86 2.97
N GLU A 17 9.79 -10.46 2.14
CA GLU A 17 8.47 -9.93 2.56
C GLU A 17 7.68 -10.84 3.51
N HIS A 18 7.88 -12.16 3.44
CA HIS A 18 7.21 -13.10 4.33
C HIS A 18 7.80 -13.14 5.75
N ARG A 19 8.97 -12.55 5.96
CA ARG A 19 9.55 -12.33 7.28
C ARG A 19 9.28 -10.90 7.70
N ILE A 20 8.40 -10.74 8.67
CA ILE A 20 8.04 -9.42 9.19
C ILE A 20 9.09 -9.01 10.21
N GLY A 21 9.67 -7.86 10.00
CA GLY A 21 10.37 -7.10 11.03
C GLY A 21 9.40 -6.07 11.61
N PRO A 22 8.68 -6.37 12.70
CA PRO A 22 7.70 -5.43 13.22
C PRO A 22 8.37 -4.15 13.66
N GLY A 23 7.79 -3.01 13.28
CA GLY A 23 8.29 -1.70 13.66
C GLY A 23 8.39 -0.74 12.47
N LEU A 24 8.06 0.51 12.70
CA LEU A 24 8.19 1.58 11.71
C LEU A 24 9.51 2.34 11.82
N GLY A 25 10.36 1.95 12.79
CA GLY A 25 11.57 2.72 13.13
C GLY A 25 12.58 2.83 11.99
N ARG A 26 12.81 1.75 11.23
CA ARG A 26 13.72 1.76 10.08
C ARG A 26 13.18 2.62 8.94
N GLU A 27 11.91 2.43 8.61
CA GLU A 27 11.24 3.22 7.57
C GLU A 27 11.22 4.70 7.93
N GLN A 28 10.87 5.04 9.17
CA GLN A 28 10.89 6.43 9.63
C GLN A 28 12.29 7.02 9.55
N ALA A 29 13.32 6.26 9.96
CA ALA A 29 14.71 6.72 9.96
C ALA A 29 15.21 7.05 8.54
N VAL A 30 14.93 6.20 7.55
CA VAL A 30 15.32 6.47 6.16
C VAL A 30 14.55 7.64 5.58
N LEU A 31 13.27 7.75 5.84
CA LEU A 31 12.45 8.87 5.35
C LEU A 31 12.85 10.20 5.99
N ASP A 32 13.25 10.22 7.27
CA ASP A 32 13.79 11.40 7.92
C ASP A 32 15.09 11.88 7.23
N LEU A 33 15.99 10.95 6.88
CA LEU A 33 17.21 11.26 6.14
C LEU A 33 16.93 11.77 4.71
N LEU A 34 15.83 11.30 4.10
CA LEU A 34 15.36 11.74 2.77
C LEU A 34 14.54 13.04 2.81
N GLY A 35 14.35 13.66 3.98
CA GLY A 35 13.58 14.89 4.13
C GLY A 35 12.07 14.70 4.14
N ASN A 36 11.60 13.52 4.53
CA ASN A 36 10.19 13.14 4.68
C ASN A 36 9.37 13.19 3.38
N PRO A 37 9.80 12.49 2.31
CA PRO A 37 9.11 12.51 1.02
C PRO A 37 7.66 11.99 1.07
N GLN A 38 7.29 11.18 2.08
CA GLN A 38 5.93 10.71 2.32
C GLN A 38 4.94 11.84 2.68
N GLN A 39 5.44 13.04 2.94
CA GLN A 39 4.65 14.24 3.23
C GLN A 39 4.53 15.17 2.02
N ALA A 40 5.15 14.85 0.87
CA ALA A 40 5.20 15.72 -0.30
C ALA A 40 3.83 15.92 -0.97
N CYS A 41 2.91 14.98 -0.79
CA CYS A 41 1.56 15.04 -1.36
C CYS A 41 0.53 14.37 -0.44
N PRO A 42 -0.77 14.63 -0.63
CA PRO A 42 -1.84 13.88 0.02
C PRO A 42 -1.77 12.39 -0.28
N VAL A 43 -2.08 11.56 0.73
CA VAL A 43 -2.03 10.10 0.62
C VAL A 43 -3.41 9.49 0.82
N ILE A 44 -3.78 8.58 -0.09
CA ILE A 44 -4.90 7.64 0.05
C ILE A 44 -4.29 6.28 0.36
N GLN A 45 -4.43 5.81 1.59
CA GLN A 45 -3.89 4.52 2.02
C GLN A 45 -4.99 3.45 2.04
N ILE A 46 -4.67 2.25 1.56
CA ILE A 46 -5.65 1.18 1.37
C ILE A 46 -5.20 -0.08 2.10
N ALA A 47 -5.96 -0.48 3.13
CA ALA A 47 -5.83 -1.75 3.82
C ALA A 47 -7.03 -2.66 3.56
N GLY A 48 -6.91 -3.91 3.94
CA GLY A 48 -7.96 -4.92 3.81
C GLY A 48 -7.38 -6.30 3.50
N THR A 49 -8.22 -7.30 3.39
CA THR A 49 -7.78 -8.64 2.97
C THR A 49 -7.86 -8.79 1.46
N ASN A 50 -9.02 -8.56 0.88
CA ASN A 50 -9.27 -8.73 -0.54
C ASN A 50 -9.57 -7.39 -1.22
N GLY A 51 -9.11 -7.25 -2.47
CA GLY A 51 -9.47 -6.13 -3.32
C GLY A 51 -8.64 -4.85 -3.13
N LYS A 52 -7.59 -4.84 -2.32
CA LYS A 52 -6.71 -3.67 -2.11
C LYS A 52 -6.14 -3.14 -3.44
N GLY A 53 -5.40 -3.96 -4.17
CA GLY A 53 -4.77 -3.57 -5.43
C GLY A 53 -5.78 -3.16 -6.50
N SER A 54 -6.92 -3.88 -6.62
CA SER A 54 -8.00 -3.49 -7.53
C SER A 54 -8.59 -2.12 -7.16
N THR A 55 -8.78 -1.86 -5.87
CA THR A 55 -9.26 -0.57 -5.38
C THR A 55 -8.24 0.53 -5.65
N ALA A 56 -6.95 0.27 -5.44
CA ALA A 56 -5.88 1.21 -5.74
C ALA A 56 -5.86 1.59 -7.24
N ILE A 57 -5.97 0.61 -8.13
CA ILE A 57 -6.01 0.84 -9.59
C ILE A 57 -7.26 1.64 -10.01
N MET A 58 -8.42 1.35 -9.41
CA MET A 58 -9.65 2.09 -9.70
C MET A 58 -9.56 3.53 -9.21
N ILE A 59 -9.05 3.77 -8.00
CA ILE A 59 -8.85 5.13 -7.46
C ILE A 59 -7.86 5.90 -8.33
N ASP A 60 -6.70 5.32 -8.66
CA ASP A 60 -5.72 5.91 -9.59
C ASP A 60 -6.38 6.33 -10.91
N SER A 61 -7.14 5.43 -11.53
CA SER A 61 -7.81 5.71 -12.80
C SER A 61 -8.83 6.85 -12.69
N LEU A 62 -9.63 6.89 -11.63
CA LEU A 62 -10.63 7.93 -11.39
C LEU A 62 -9.96 9.29 -11.15
N LEU A 63 -8.93 9.35 -10.34
CA LEU A 63 -8.21 10.59 -10.04
C LEU A 63 -7.52 11.15 -11.28
N ARG A 64 -6.88 10.28 -12.09
CA ARG A 64 -6.30 10.69 -13.37
C ARG A 64 -7.37 11.20 -14.37
N SER A 65 -8.55 10.57 -14.39
CA SER A 65 -9.65 11.07 -15.22
C SER A 65 -10.18 12.44 -14.77
N ALA A 66 -9.97 12.79 -13.50
CA ALA A 66 -10.23 14.13 -12.97
C ALA A 66 -9.08 15.13 -13.22
N GLY A 67 -8.03 14.73 -13.93
CA GLY A 67 -6.90 15.59 -14.31
C GLY A 67 -5.78 15.67 -13.29
N LEU A 68 -5.78 14.83 -12.26
CA LEU A 68 -4.71 14.78 -11.25
C LEU A 68 -3.56 13.88 -11.72
N ARG A 69 -2.34 14.27 -11.36
CA ARG A 69 -1.15 13.44 -11.50
C ARG A 69 -1.06 12.50 -10.30
N VAL A 70 -1.10 11.20 -10.55
CA VAL A 70 -1.23 10.19 -9.49
C VAL A 70 0.03 9.33 -9.39
N GLY A 71 0.57 9.21 -8.16
CA GLY A 71 1.51 8.17 -7.80
C GLY A 71 0.74 6.97 -7.23
N ARG A 72 1.05 5.74 -7.64
CA ARG A 72 0.45 4.53 -7.09
C ARG A 72 1.52 3.53 -6.68
N TYR A 73 1.43 3.07 -5.44
CA TYR A 73 2.26 2.00 -4.89
C TYR A 73 1.41 0.78 -4.57
N CYS A 74 1.74 -0.37 -5.14
CA CYS A 74 1.03 -1.64 -4.95
C CYS A 74 2.02 -2.81 -4.79
N SER A 75 1.56 -3.89 -4.16
CA SER A 75 2.31 -5.14 -4.01
C SER A 75 1.38 -6.37 -4.01
N PRO A 76 1.90 -7.53 -4.43
CA PRO A 76 3.18 -7.75 -5.12
C PRO A 76 3.12 -7.32 -6.60
N HIS A 77 4.27 -7.36 -7.30
CA HIS A 77 4.31 -7.29 -8.76
C HIS A 77 4.02 -8.65 -9.39
N LEU A 78 3.63 -8.66 -10.66
CA LEU A 78 3.33 -9.88 -11.41
C LEU A 78 4.51 -10.35 -12.29
N ALA A 79 5.14 -9.44 -13.00
CA ALA A 79 6.23 -9.73 -13.92
C ALA A 79 7.48 -8.89 -13.64
N ASP A 80 7.33 -7.59 -13.38
CA ASP A 80 8.44 -6.66 -13.23
C ASP A 80 8.30 -5.83 -11.94
N VAL A 81 9.41 -5.64 -11.22
CA VAL A 81 9.43 -4.92 -9.95
C VAL A 81 8.93 -3.48 -10.06
N THR A 82 9.11 -2.85 -11.22
CA THR A 82 8.67 -1.48 -11.50
C THR A 82 7.15 -1.32 -11.48
N GLU A 83 6.39 -2.43 -11.64
CA GLU A 83 4.92 -2.44 -11.50
C GLU A 83 4.45 -1.96 -10.12
N ARG A 84 5.32 -2.06 -9.09
CA ARG A 84 5.01 -1.63 -7.74
C ARG A 84 4.88 -0.12 -7.62
N ILE A 85 5.61 0.63 -8.45
CA ILE A 85 5.67 2.10 -8.42
C ILE A 85 5.17 2.62 -9.77
N CYS A 86 3.98 3.18 -9.79
CA CYS A 86 3.39 3.75 -10.99
C CYS A 86 3.23 5.25 -10.86
N ILE A 87 3.47 5.98 -11.94
CA ILE A 87 3.17 7.40 -12.08
C ILE A 87 2.27 7.57 -13.29
N ASP A 88 1.16 8.28 -13.14
CA ASP A 88 0.14 8.47 -14.17
C ASP A 88 -0.34 7.16 -14.81
N GLY A 89 -0.51 6.13 -13.97
CA GLY A 89 -1.05 4.82 -14.37
C GLY A 89 -0.07 3.93 -15.13
N ARG A 90 1.21 4.30 -15.20
CA ARG A 90 2.27 3.52 -15.85
C ARG A 90 3.36 3.16 -14.85
N PRO A 91 3.89 1.93 -14.87
CA PRO A 91 5.10 1.60 -14.13
C PRO A 91 6.23 2.59 -14.47
N ILE A 92 7.05 2.91 -13.49
CA ILE A 92 8.27 3.69 -13.73
C ILE A 92 9.21 2.91 -14.63
N SER A 93 10.07 3.59 -15.40
CA SER A 93 11.08 2.93 -16.23
C SER A 93 12.17 2.27 -15.36
N HIS A 94 12.89 1.29 -15.92
CA HIS A 94 14.05 0.70 -15.27
C HIS A 94 15.11 1.78 -14.93
N ASP A 95 15.32 2.74 -15.83
CA ASP A 95 16.27 3.84 -15.58
C ASP A 95 15.85 4.69 -14.37
N LEU A 96 14.56 5.04 -14.26
CA LEU A 96 14.05 5.80 -13.12
C LEU A 96 14.10 4.98 -11.83
N PHE A 97 13.82 3.68 -11.90
CA PHE A 97 13.94 2.76 -10.76
C PHE A 97 15.39 2.74 -10.24
N ASP A 98 16.35 2.52 -11.15
CA ASP A 98 17.78 2.45 -10.82
C ASP A 98 18.32 3.81 -10.32
N GLU A 99 17.81 4.92 -10.86
CA GLU A 99 18.17 6.26 -10.41
C GLU A 99 17.62 6.54 -9.01
N THR A 100 16.34 6.22 -8.76
CA THR A 100 15.72 6.38 -7.44
C THR A 100 16.48 5.56 -6.39
N TRP A 101 16.85 4.32 -6.71
CA TRP A 101 17.67 3.51 -5.80
C TRP A 101 18.99 4.19 -5.48
N ARG A 102 19.75 4.60 -6.51
CA ARG A 102 21.06 5.27 -6.31
C ARG A 102 20.96 6.54 -5.47
N GLN A 103 19.84 7.23 -5.51
CA GLN A 103 19.60 8.41 -4.67
C GLN A 103 19.38 8.05 -3.21
N ILE A 104 18.64 6.98 -2.91
CA ILE A 104 18.32 6.62 -1.54
C ILE A 104 19.31 5.65 -0.88
N GLU A 105 20.07 4.89 -1.66
CA GLU A 105 21.03 3.86 -1.19
C GLU A 105 21.94 4.34 -0.05
N PRO A 106 22.57 5.53 -0.12
CA PRO A 106 23.42 5.99 0.98
C PRO A 106 22.67 6.16 2.30
N MET A 107 21.38 6.54 2.28
CA MET A 107 20.54 6.69 3.45
C MET A 107 20.10 5.33 3.97
N VAL A 108 19.78 4.39 3.08
CA VAL A 108 19.48 2.99 3.44
C VAL A 108 20.69 2.36 4.14
N ASP A 109 21.90 2.54 3.61
CA ASP A 109 23.13 2.03 4.23
C ASP A 109 23.36 2.60 5.64
N LEU A 110 23.07 3.89 5.84
CA LEU A 110 23.15 4.53 7.15
C LEU A 110 22.15 3.93 8.15
N VAL A 111 20.95 3.60 7.71
CA VAL A 111 19.93 2.95 8.55
C VAL A 111 20.28 1.50 8.82
N ASP A 112 20.75 0.77 7.81
CA ASP A 112 21.20 -0.62 7.94
C ASP A 112 22.33 -0.76 8.95
N ALA A 113 23.28 0.20 8.94
CA ALA A 113 24.38 0.24 9.91
C ALA A 113 23.92 0.44 11.36
N GLN A 114 22.76 1.08 11.58
CA GLN A 114 22.20 1.27 12.92
C GLN A 114 21.57 -0.01 13.51
N ARG A 115 21.26 -1.00 12.68
CA ARG A 115 20.62 -2.26 13.10
C ARG A 115 19.38 -2.03 13.97
N ILE A 116 18.53 -1.09 13.60
CA ILE A 116 17.28 -0.82 14.32
C ILE A 116 16.46 -2.13 14.38
N ASP A 117 16.01 -2.49 15.57
CA ASP A 117 15.36 -3.78 15.87
C ASP A 117 16.22 -5.02 15.54
N GLY A 118 17.54 -4.86 15.40
CA GLY A 118 18.50 -5.93 15.16
C GLY A 118 18.62 -6.42 13.72
N ILE A 119 17.93 -5.78 12.77
CA ILE A 119 17.94 -6.17 11.35
C ILE A 119 18.22 -4.98 10.44
N GLU A 120 18.58 -5.26 9.19
CA GLU A 120 18.62 -4.29 8.09
C GLU A 120 17.22 -4.00 7.57
N MET A 121 17.08 -2.95 6.76
CA MET A 121 15.83 -2.66 6.07
C MET A 121 15.43 -3.84 5.17
N THR A 122 14.17 -4.22 5.26
CA THR A 122 13.58 -5.26 4.44
C THR A 122 13.41 -4.81 3.00
N PHE A 123 13.24 -5.74 2.06
CA PHE A 123 12.90 -5.42 0.68
C PHE A 123 11.66 -4.52 0.59
N PHE A 124 10.62 -4.82 1.37
CA PHE A 124 9.37 -4.04 1.34
C PHE A 124 9.56 -2.61 1.86
N GLU A 125 10.35 -2.41 2.92
CA GLU A 125 10.70 -1.08 3.44
C GLU A 125 11.49 -0.27 2.41
N VAL A 126 12.50 -0.86 1.78
CA VAL A 126 13.25 -0.19 0.72
C VAL A 126 12.34 0.21 -0.45
N MET A 127 11.47 -0.70 -0.90
CA MET A 127 10.52 -0.40 -1.98
C MET A 127 9.53 0.69 -1.61
N THR A 128 9.12 0.76 -0.34
CA THR A 128 8.23 1.81 0.17
C THR A 128 8.93 3.17 0.19
N ALA A 129 10.16 3.23 0.67
CA ALA A 129 10.98 4.45 0.63
C ALA A 129 11.23 4.93 -0.80
N MET A 130 11.54 4.01 -1.73
CA MET A 130 11.68 4.31 -3.16
C MET A 130 10.40 4.89 -3.74
N ALA A 131 9.23 4.34 -3.39
CA ALA A 131 7.97 4.85 -3.89
C ALA A 131 7.72 6.29 -3.45
N PHE A 132 7.90 6.60 -2.16
CA PHE A 132 7.74 7.97 -1.67
C PHE A 132 8.77 8.94 -2.27
N ALA A 133 10.02 8.53 -2.42
CA ALA A 133 11.05 9.33 -3.08
C ALA A 133 10.67 9.62 -4.54
N ALA A 134 10.28 8.61 -5.31
CA ALA A 134 9.86 8.78 -6.71
C ALA A 134 8.64 9.70 -6.85
N PHE A 135 7.68 9.65 -5.91
CA PHE A 135 6.50 10.51 -5.94
C PHE A 135 6.82 11.96 -5.58
N ALA A 136 7.79 12.19 -4.71
CA ALA A 136 8.26 13.53 -4.39
C ALA A 136 9.06 14.16 -5.53
N ASP A 137 9.93 13.37 -6.19
CA ASP A 137 10.75 13.82 -7.32
C ASP A 137 9.91 14.09 -8.58
N ALA A 138 8.90 13.28 -8.82
CA ALA A 138 7.99 13.43 -9.96
C ALA A 138 6.71 14.21 -9.60
N PRO A 139 6.74 15.28 -8.83
CA PRO A 139 5.68 15.90 -8.05
C PRO A 139 4.27 15.46 -8.44
N VAL A 140 3.75 14.43 -7.76
CA VAL A 140 2.38 13.95 -7.94
C VAL A 140 1.41 14.77 -7.09
N ASP A 141 0.16 14.92 -7.56
CA ASP A 141 -0.88 15.64 -6.80
C ASP A 141 -1.43 14.78 -5.65
N VAL A 142 -1.35 13.46 -5.77
CA VAL A 142 -1.84 12.51 -4.77
C VAL A 142 -1.16 11.15 -4.93
N ALA A 143 -0.84 10.51 -3.81
CA ALA A 143 -0.34 9.14 -3.76
C ALA A 143 -1.44 8.16 -3.33
N VAL A 144 -1.61 7.07 -4.07
CA VAL A 144 -2.48 5.93 -3.74
C VAL A 144 -1.60 4.78 -3.30
N VAL A 145 -1.65 4.43 -2.03
CA VAL A 145 -0.68 3.52 -1.39
C VAL A 145 -1.39 2.29 -0.83
N GLU A 146 -1.09 1.13 -1.40
CA GLU A 146 -1.56 -0.16 -0.92
C GLU A 146 -0.69 -0.64 0.24
N VAL A 147 -1.33 -1.03 1.34
CA VAL A 147 -0.68 -1.72 2.46
C VAL A 147 -0.24 -3.12 2.04
N GLY A 148 1.01 -3.47 2.29
CA GLY A 148 1.52 -4.80 2.00
C GLY A 148 0.88 -5.85 2.88
N LEU A 149 1.02 -5.71 4.21
CA LEU A 149 0.49 -6.67 5.16
C LEU A 149 0.03 -6.01 6.47
N GLY A 150 -1.14 -6.41 6.95
CA GLY A 150 -1.70 -5.85 8.18
C GLY A 150 -2.16 -4.41 8.00
N GLY A 151 -1.47 -3.48 8.61
CA GLY A 151 -1.72 -2.05 8.53
C GLY A 151 -0.90 -1.27 9.56
N ARG A 152 -1.08 -1.55 10.85
CA ARG A 152 -0.44 -0.82 11.96
C ARG A 152 1.08 -0.77 11.87
N TRP A 153 1.70 -1.89 11.52
CA TRP A 153 3.16 -2.06 11.46
C TRP A 153 3.70 -2.13 10.03
N ASP A 154 2.83 -1.91 9.04
CA ASP A 154 3.24 -1.89 7.64
C ASP A 154 4.10 -0.67 7.34
N ALA A 155 5.16 -0.83 6.55
CA ALA A 155 6.07 0.27 6.22
C ALA A 155 5.34 1.48 5.63
N THR A 156 4.28 1.25 4.84
CA THR A 156 3.48 2.34 4.28
C THR A 156 2.77 3.19 5.34
N ASN A 157 2.63 2.69 6.58
CA ASN A 157 1.93 3.38 7.66
C ASN A 157 2.76 4.49 8.32
N VAL A 158 3.97 4.75 7.86
CA VAL A 158 4.71 6.00 8.18
C VAL A 158 4.02 7.22 7.58
N ALA A 159 3.29 7.07 6.49
CA ALA A 159 2.48 8.12 5.91
C ALA A 159 1.31 8.49 6.82
N HIS A 160 0.98 9.78 6.87
CA HIS A 160 -0.24 10.27 7.50
C HIS A 160 -1.32 10.42 6.42
N ALA A 161 -2.09 9.34 6.22
CA ALA A 161 -3.08 9.30 5.16
C ALA A 161 -4.18 10.36 5.34
N ASN A 162 -4.51 11.07 4.27
CA ASN A 162 -5.67 11.97 4.23
C ASN A 162 -6.97 11.16 4.11
N VAL A 163 -6.91 10.02 3.39
CA VAL A 163 -8.02 9.08 3.26
C VAL A 163 -7.51 7.69 3.59
N ALA A 164 -8.19 7.00 4.51
CA ALA A 164 -7.90 5.62 4.91
C ALA A 164 -9.02 4.71 4.40
N VAL A 165 -8.72 3.89 3.40
CA VAL A 165 -9.69 2.96 2.80
C VAL A 165 -9.50 1.58 3.41
N VAL A 166 -10.57 0.98 3.94
CA VAL A 166 -10.55 -0.40 4.41
C VAL A 166 -11.49 -1.24 3.56
N THR A 167 -10.90 -2.07 2.69
CA THR A 167 -11.62 -3.06 1.89
C THR A 167 -12.07 -4.24 2.77
N PRO A 168 -12.89 -5.20 2.30
CA PRO A 168 -13.38 -6.27 3.16
C PRO A 168 -12.26 -7.02 3.88
N VAL A 169 -12.42 -7.18 5.19
CA VAL A 169 -11.52 -7.94 6.06
C VAL A 169 -12.04 -9.37 6.18
N ALA A 170 -11.16 -10.34 5.97
CA ALA A 170 -11.44 -11.76 6.10
C ALA A 170 -10.24 -12.47 6.73
N MET A 171 -10.37 -13.75 7.03
CA MET A 171 -9.28 -14.58 7.53
C MET A 171 -8.17 -14.68 6.48
N ASP A 172 -6.99 -14.18 6.82
CA ASP A 172 -5.78 -14.25 5.99
C ASP A 172 -4.53 -14.07 6.85
N HIS A 173 -3.40 -14.62 6.40
CA HIS A 173 -2.11 -14.51 7.10
C HIS A 173 -2.18 -14.76 8.63
N MET A 174 -2.97 -15.76 9.04
CA MET A 174 -3.30 -16.05 10.45
C MET A 174 -2.07 -16.23 11.34
N HIS A 175 -0.98 -16.76 10.79
CA HIS A 175 0.27 -16.99 11.53
C HIS A 175 0.99 -15.68 11.89
N ILE A 176 0.59 -14.55 11.30
CA ILE A 176 1.19 -13.23 11.50
C ILE A 176 0.22 -12.28 12.18
N LEU A 177 -0.96 -12.13 11.60
CA LEU A 177 -1.95 -11.11 12.01
C LEU A 177 -2.86 -11.61 13.14
N GLY A 178 -2.80 -12.91 13.46
CA GLY A 178 -3.64 -13.52 14.47
C GLY A 178 -4.70 -14.46 13.89
N ASN A 179 -5.28 -15.27 14.76
CA ASN A 179 -6.15 -16.38 14.41
C ASN A 179 -7.65 -16.04 14.48
N SER A 180 -8.02 -14.76 14.43
CA SER A 180 -9.40 -14.31 14.48
C SER A 180 -9.58 -13.01 13.69
N ILE A 181 -10.79 -12.78 13.17
CA ILE A 181 -11.12 -11.64 12.32
C ILE A 181 -10.93 -10.32 13.07
N ASP A 182 -11.28 -10.26 14.35
CA ASP A 182 -11.10 -9.07 15.18
C ASP A 182 -9.64 -8.63 15.30
N LYS A 183 -8.69 -9.57 15.45
CA LYS A 183 -7.25 -9.28 15.48
C LYS A 183 -6.75 -8.78 14.16
N ILE A 184 -7.15 -9.43 13.06
CA ILE A 184 -6.79 -9.01 11.71
C ILE A 184 -7.38 -7.62 11.42
N ALA A 185 -8.61 -7.37 11.85
CA ALA A 185 -9.25 -6.06 11.72
C ALA A 185 -8.52 -4.98 12.54
N ALA A 186 -8.05 -5.29 13.74
CA ALA A 186 -7.30 -4.37 14.60
C ALA A 186 -5.96 -3.95 13.97
N GLU A 187 -5.26 -4.90 13.31
CA GLU A 187 -4.05 -4.56 12.56
C GLU A 187 -4.35 -3.64 11.36
N LYS A 188 -5.39 -3.96 10.58
CA LYS A 188 -5.78 -3.17 9.41
C LYS A 188 -6.33 -1.80 9.80
N ALA A 189 -7.05 -1.71 10.90
CA ALA A 189 -7.54 -0.47 11.48
C ALA A 189 -6.42 0.53 11.83
N GLY A 190 -5.19 0.04 12.01
CA GLY A 190 -4.03 0.88 12.35
C GLY A 190 -3.69 1.98 11.33
N ILE A 191 -4.24 1.94 10.11
CA ILE A 191 -4.11 3.03 9.13
C ILE A 191 -5.06 4.20 9.40
N ILE A 192 -6.09 4.00 10.23
CA ILE A 192 -7.05 5.03 10.61
C ILE A 192 -6.44 5.86 11.73
N LYS A 193 -6.04 7.09 11.41
CA LYS A 193 -5.36 8.03 12.30
C LYS A 193 -6.17 9.31 12.46
N PRO A 194 -5.91 10.09 13.51
CA PRO A 194 -6.55 11.41 13.67
C PRO A 194 -6.39 12.27 12.41
N GLY A 195 -7.48 12.92 11.99
CA GLY A 195 -7.48 13.82 10.83
C GLY A 195 -7.68 13.14 9.46
N CYS A 196 -7.65 11.82 9.37
CA CYS A 196 -7.98 11.14 8.12
C CYS A 196 -9.50 11.07 7.88
N ALA A 197 -9.89 10.80 6.63
CA ALA A 197 -11.26 10.45 6.25
C ALA A 197 -11.34 8.93 6.02
N PRO A 198 -11.87 8.13 6.96
CA PRO A 198 -11.99 6.69 6.79
C PRO A 198 -13.14 6.35 5.83
N VAL A 199 -12.88 5.47 4.86
CA VAL A 199 -13.88 4.89 3.95
C VAL A 199 -13.86 3.37 4.14
N ILE A 200 -14.95 2.82 4.63
CA ILE A 200 -15.02 1.41 5.05
C ILE A 200 -16.04 0.68 4.17
N ALA A 201 -15.56 -0.32 3.44
CA ALA A 201 -16.41 -1.25 2.70
C ALA A 201 -17.25 -2.14 3.64
N GLY A 202 -18.25 -2.84 3.10
CA GLY A 202 -19.03 -3.82 3.87
C GLY A 202 -18.12 -4.84 4.57
N GLN A 203 -18.35 -5.04 5.86
CA GLN A 203 -17.51 -5.87 6.73
C GLN A 203 -18.32 -6.99 7.35
N GLU A 204 -17.61 -8.07 7.71
CA GLU A 204 -18.20 -9.10 8.57
C GLU A 204 -18.49 -8.56 9.99
N SER A 205 -19.42 -9.23 10.69
CA SER A 205 -19.92 -8.78 12.00
C SER A 205 -18.83 -8.63 13.06
N GLU A 206 -17.74 -9.41 12.95
CA GLU A 206 -16.61 -9.40 13.87
C GLU A 206 -15.61 -8.27 13.58
N ALA A 207 -15.47 -7.87 12.31
CA ALA A 207 -14.54 -6.82 11.89
C ALA A 207 -15.09 -5.41 12.11
N ALA A 208 -16.37 -5.21 11.82
CA ALA A 208 -17.01 -3.89 11.84
C ALA A 208 -16.85 -3.14 13.18
N PRO A 209 -17.12 -3.76 14.36
CA PRO A 209 -16.96 -3.08 15.64
C PRO A 209 -15.54 -2.60 15.92
N VAL A 210 -14.54 -3.38 15.48
CA VAL A 210 -13.12 -3.06 15.69
C VAL A 210 -12.73 -1.83 14.88
N LEU A 211 -13.14 -1.76 13.61
CA LEU A 211 -12.89 -0.61 12.74
C LEU A 211 -13.60 0.65 13.24
N LEU A 212 -14.84 0.51 13.73
CA LEU A 212 -15.59 1.64 14.28
C LEU A 212 -14.99 2.13 15.61
N ALA A 213 -14.51 1.24 16.46
CA ALA A 213 -13.80 1.60 17.69
C ALA A 213 -12.53 2.40 17.38
N GLN A 214 -11.74 1.97 16.40
CA GLN A 214 -10.55 2.71 15.97
C GLN A 214 -10.91 4.10 15.41
N CYS A 215 -12.02 4.24 14.67
CA CYS A 215 -12.49 5.55 14.21
C CYS A 215 -12.86 6.46 15.39
N ALA A 216 -13.54 5.90 16.40
CA ALA A 216 -13.90 6.64 17.61
C ALA A 216 -12.65 7.08 18.40
N ASP A 217 -11.67 6.18 18.57
CA ASP A 217 -10.40 6.47 19.25
C ASP A 217 -9.59 7.55 18.51
N ALA A 218 -9.62 7.52 17.18
CA ALA A 218 -8.97 8.53 16.33
C ALA A 218 -9.77 9.85 16.25
N GLY A 219 -11.00 9.90 16.78
CA GLY A 219 -11.87 11.07 16.71
C GLY A 219 -12.35 11.42 15.30
N VAL A 220 -12.50 10.41 14.43
CA VAL A 220 -12.89 10.59 13.01
C VAL A 220 -14.20 9.87 12.70
N LYS A 221 -14.98 10.42 11.77
CA LYS A 221 -16.24 9.84 11.33
C LYS A 221 -16.03 9.03 10.05
N PRO A 222 -16.28 7.70 10.05
CA PRO A 222 -16.17 6.90 8.83
C PRO A 222 -17.31 7.14 7.85
N LEU A 223 -17.04 6.93 6.56
CA LEU A 223 -18.01 6.75 5.49
C LEU A 223 -18.20 5.25 5.27
N LEU A 224 -19.39 4.74 5.54
CA LEU A 224 -19.69 3.30 5.52
C LEU A 224 -20.44 2.90 4.26
N GLU A 225 -20.02 1.78 3.64
CA GLU A 225 -20.81 1.15 2.58
C GLU A 225 -22.19 0.74 3.11
N GLY A 226 -23.22 1.08 2.33
CA GLY A 226 -24.62 0.89 2.65
C GLY A 226 -25.27 2.15 3.21
N PRO A 227 -24.94 2.64 4.41
CA PRO A 227 -25.54 3.85 4.97
C PRO A 227 -25.13 5.15 4.26
N ASP A 228 -23.84 5.32 3.94
CA ASP A 228 -23.30 6.59 3.44
C ASP A 228 -23.02 6.55 1.94
N TRP A 229 -22.64 5.40 1.39
CA TRP A 229 -22.37 5.21 -0.03
C TRP A 229 -22.69 3.79 -0.48
N GLY A 230 -22.82 3.57 -1.79
CA GLY A 230 -23.05 2.23 -2.34
C GLY A 230 -23.15 2.25 -3.86
N LEU A 231 -23.14 1.05 -4.45
CA LEU A 231 -23.32 0.84 -5.88
C LEU A 231 -24.79 0.59 -6.18
N LEU A 232 -25.43 1.55 -6.86
CA LEU A 232 -26.81 1.42 -7.33
C LEU A 232 -26.81 0.98 -8.82
N ASN A 233 -27.84 0.19 -9.18
CA ASN A 233 -28.10 -0.21 -10.57
C ASN A 233 -26.91 -0.86 -11.28
N ARG A 234 -26.21 -1.76 -10.63
CA ARG A 234 -25.14 -2.53 -11.25
C ARG A 234 -25.66 -3.26 -12.48
N ARG A 235 -25.22 -2.87 -13.67
CA ARG A 235 -25.57 -3.52 -14.93
C ARG A 235 -24.32 -4.13 -15.55
N SER A 236 -24.41 -5.37 -16.04
CA SER A 236 -23.35 -5.95 -16.86
C SER A 236 -23.25 -5.14 -18.16
N ALA A 237 -22.10 -4.50 -18.38
CA ALA A 237 -21.81 -3.84 -19.64
C ALA A 237 -21.16 -4.84 -20.58
N CYS A 238 -21.74 -5.05 -21.76
CA CYS A 238 -21.31 -6.04 -22.76
C CYS A 238 -19.86 -5.86 -23.26
N LEU A 239 -19.24 -4.71 -23.01
CA LEU A 239 -17.86 -4.40 -23.43
C LEU A 239 -16.77 -5.01 -22.54
N LEU A 240 -17.10 -5.65 -21.42
CA LEU A 240 -16.15 -6.30 -20.51
C LEU A 240 -16.03 -7.83 -20.73
N TYR A 241 -16.73 -8.38 -21.69
CA TYR A 241 -16.72 -9.83 -22.01
C TYR A 241 -15.94 -10.14 -23.28
N THR A 242 -14.65 -9.87 -23.32
CA THR A 242 -13.82 -10.30 -24.47
C THR A 242 -12.87 -11.46 -24.16
N SER A 243 -12.76 -11.89 -22.90
CA SER A 243 -12.15 -13.20 -22.58
C SER A 243 -12.56 -13.65 -21.17
N PRO A 244 -12.94 -14.93 -20.98
CA PRO A 244 -13.14 -15.48 -19.65
C PRO A 244 -11.81 -15.42 -18.88
N SER A 245 -11.88 -15.04 -17.60
CA SER A 245 -10.73 -15.12 -16.71
C SER A 245 -10.19 -16.57 -16.68
N PRO A 246 -8.88 -16.79 -16.62
CA PRO A 246 -8.33 -18.12 -16.40
C PRO A 246 -8.92 -18.86 -15.18
N ARG A 247 -9.48 -18.15 -14.22
CA ARG A 247 -10.19 -18.72 -13.06
C ARG A 247 -11.57 -19.27 -13.40
N ASP A 248 -12.20 -18.79 -14.49
CA ASP A 248 -13.52 -19.23 -14.91
C ASP A 248 -13.46 -20.51 -15.77
N LEU A 249 -12.26 -20.95 -16.16
CA LEU A 249 -12.01 -22.15 -16.94
C LEU A 249 -11.75 -23.41 -16.09
N SER A 250 -11.78 -23.32 -14.77
CA SER A 250 -11.47 -24.44 -13.85
C SER A 250 -12.68 -25.21 -13.34
N THR A 251 -13.87 -25.00 -13.88
CA THR A 251 -15.08 -25.75 -13.54
C THR A 251 -15.66 -26.43 -14.79
N SER A 252 -15.05 -27.51 -15.18
CA SER A 252 -15.65 -28.58 -16.00
C SER A 252 -14.91 -29.89 -15.76
#